data_a366eef5b9279ecf6d89e29a4d66a002
#
_entry.id   a366eef5b9279ecf6d89e29a4d66a002
#
_cell.length_a   1.000
_cell.length_b   1.000
_cell.length_c   1.000
_cell.angle_alpha   90.00
_cell.angle_beta   90.00
_cell.angle_gamma   90.00
#
_symmetry.space_group_name_H-M   'P 1'
#
loop_
_entity.id
_entity.type
_entity.pdbx_description
1 polymer ?
#
loop_
_entity_poly.entity_id
_entity_poly.type
_entity_poly.pdbx_seq_one_letter_code
_entity_poly.pdbx_strand_id
1 'polypeptide(L)'
;MNKLNEERECISIHVGQAGVQIGNACWELYCLEHGMQPDGHMPTDQTTSGGDQSFNTFFSETGAGKRVPRAVFVDLEPTVVDEVRTGTYRQLFHPEQLITGKEDAANNYAREKAYHEQLSVMEITNACFEPANQMVKCDPRHGKYMACCMLYRGDVVAKDVNAAIGSIKNKKTIQFVDWCPTGFKITKRWESTLPKEKVKREKNKFKF
;
A
#
# COMPACT_ATOMS: atom_id res chain seq x y z
N MET A 1 -31.09 -13.62 -20.54
CA MET A 1 -30.09 -12.52 -20.65
C MET A 1 -29.61 -12.23 -19.24
N ASN A 2 -28.53 -12.91 -18.82
CA ASN A 2 -27.90 -12.65 -17.52
C ASN A 2 -27.20 -11.31 -17.61
N LYS A 3 -27.73 -10.28 -16.92
CA LYS A 3 -26.97 -9.11 -16.59
C LYS A 3 -25.81 -9.60 -15.73
N LEU A 4 -24.63 -9.65 -16.28
CA LEU A 4 -23.39 -9.66 -15.52
C LEU A 4 -23.40 -8.37 -14.69
N ASN A 5 -23.75 -8.49 -13.41
CA ASN A 5 -23.50 -7.43 -12.46
C ASN A 5 -21.97 -7.29 -12.41
N GLU A 6 -21.44 -6.30 -13.11
CA GLU A 6 -20.07 -5.85 -12.92
C GLU A 6 -20.01 -5.24 -11.52
N GLU A 7 -19.67 -6.05 -10.55
CA GLU A 7 -19.38 -5.59 -9.20
C GLU A 7 -18.11 -4.75 -9.29
N ARG A 8 -18.27 -3.45 -9.17
CA ARG A 8 -17.15 -2.50 -9.15
C ARG A 8 -16.60 -2.46 -7.74
N GLU A 9 -15.46 -3.07 -7.53
CA GLU A 9 -14.76 -3.06 -6.25
C GLU A 9 -13.85 -1.84 -6.15
N CYS A 10 -13.83 -1.20 -4.97
CA CYS A 10 -12.97 -0.08 -4.65
C CYS A 10 -12.03 -0.49 -3.51
N ILE A 11 -10.73 -0.39 -3.73
CA ILE A 11 -9.70 -0.64 -2.72
C ILE A 11 -9.11 0.70 -2.29
N SER A 12 -9.13 0.98 -0.99
CA SER A 12 -8.57 2.19 -0.40
C SER A 12 -7.21 1.90 0.23
N ILE A 13 -6.23 2.75 -0.04
CA ILE A 13 -4.89 2.64 0.55
C ILE A 13 -4.61 3.91 1.34
N HIS A 14 -4.42 3.76 2.63
CA HIS A 14 -4.16 4.84 3.58
C HIS A 14 -2.69 4.81 4.00
N VAL A 15 -1.94 5.87 3.69
CA VAL A 15 -0.50 5.91 3.87
C VAL A 15 -0.10 7.05 4.82
N GLY A 16 0.74 6.73 5.79
CA GLY A 16 1.28 7.68 6.77
C GLY A 16 0.25 8.10 7.83
N GLN A 17 0.68 8.90 8.80
CA GLN A 17 -0.12 9.32 9.95
C GLN A 17 -1.47 9.94 9.53
N ALA A 18 -1.44 10.94 8.66
CA ALA A 18 -2.65 11.61 8.21
C ALA A 18 -3.59 10.67 7.44
N GLY A 19 -3.03 9.80 6.57
CA GLY A 19 -3.80 8.82 5.81
C GLY A 19 -4.47 7.80 6.71
N VAL A 20 -3.78 7.29 7.72
CA VAL A 20 -4.31 6.29 8.66
C VAL A 20 -5.40 6.90 9.54
N GLN A 21 -5.21 8.10 10.08
CA GLN A 21 -6.20 8.77 10.93
C GLN A 21 -7.47 9.12 10.17
N ILE A 22 -7.32 9.72 8.96
CA ILE A 22 -8.47 10.03 8.11
C ILE A 22 -9.17 8.75 7.65
N GLY A 23 -8.40 7.73 7.27
CA GLY A 23 -8.95 6.44 6.88
C GLY A 23 -9.76 5.79 7.98
N ASN A 24 -9.28 5.79 9.21
CA ASN A 24 -10.00 5.26 10.36
C ASN A 24 -11.36 5.97 10.56
N ALA A 25 -11.35 7.31 10.50
CA ALA A 25 -12.58 8.10 10.62
C ALA A 25 -13.54 7.87 9.44
N CYS A 26 -13.03 7.75 8.20
CA CYS A 26 -13.87 7.46 7.03
C CYS A 26 -14.55 6.09 7.14
N TRP A 27 -13.83 5.05 7.57
CA TRP A 27 -14.41 3.71 7.71
C TRP A 27 -15.40 3.62 8.87
N GLU A 28 -15.17 4.37 9.95
CA GLU A 28 -16.18 4.55 11.00
C GLU A 28 -17.45 5.17 10.45
N LEU A 29 -17.35 6.26 9.68
CA LEU A 29 -18.49 6.90 9.03
C LEU A 29 -19.23 5.92 8.11
N TYR A 30 -18.53 5.17 7.28
CA TYR A 30 -19.14 4.18 6.38
C TYR A 30 -19.87 3.09 7.16
N CYS A 31 -19.32 2.61 8.27
CA CYS A 31 -20.01 1.67 9.14
C CYS A 31 -21.30 2.26 9.72
N LEU A 32 -21.27 3.51 10.17
CA LEU A 32 -22.44 4.21 10.70
C LEU A 32 -23.51 4.44 9.62
N GLU A 33 -23.12 4.88 8.42
CA GLU A 33 -24.04 5.09 7.29
C GLU A 33 -24.74 3.81 6.86
N HIS A 34 -24.04 2.70 6.92
CA HIS A 34 -24.56 1.39 6.52
C HIS A 34 -25.19 0.60 7.68
N GLY A 35 -25.23 1.17 8.89
CA GLY A 35 -25.79 0.50 10.07
C GLY A 35 -25.02 -0.74 10.50
N MET A 36 -23.71 -0.82 10.17
CA MET A 36 -22.84 -1.90 10.58
C MET A 36 -22.33 -1.72 12.01
N GLN A 37 -22.22 -2.84 12.72
CA GLN A 37 -21.58 -2.86 14.03
C GLN A 37 -20.05 -2.74 13.91
N PRO A 38 -19.35 -2.28 14.97
CA PRO A 38 -17.90 -2.15 14.97
C PRO A 38 -17.11 -3.46 14.73
N ASP A 39 -17.77 -4.60 14.86
CA ASP A 39 -17.21 -5.93 14.59
C ASP A 39 -17.35 -6.36 13.13
N GLY A 40 -18.09 -5.61 12.31
CA GLY A 40 -18.36 -5.88 10.90
C GLY A 40 -19.61 -6.73 10.64
N HIS A 41 -20.43 -6.99 11.65
CA HIS A 41 -21.71 -7.68 11.49
C HIS A 41 -22.85 -6.70 11.27
N MET A 42 -23.85 -7.13 10.48
CA MET A 42 -25.11 -6.39 10.34
C MET A 42 -26.10 -6.82 11.43
N PRO A 43 -26.86 -5.89 12.01
CA PRO A 43 -27.98 -6.25 12.88
C PRO A 43 -28.98 -7.14 12.13
N THR A 44 -29.49 -8.16 12.79
CA THR A 44 -30.34 -9.21 12.21
C THR A 44 -31.64 -8.66 11.58
N ASP A 45 -32.10 -7.49 12.03
CA ASP A 45 -33.36 -6.88 11.57
C ASP A 45 -33.24 -6.21 10.19
N GLN A 46 -32.04 -5.96 9.68
CA GLN A 46 -31.83 -5.30 8.39
C GLN A 46 -31.57 -6.25 7.21
N THR A 47 -31.46 -7.54 7.45
CA THR A 47 -31.20 -8.54 6.41
C THR A 47 -32.39 -8.82 5.48
N THR A 48 -33.57 -8.23 5.76
CA THR A 48 -34.83 -8.49 5.05
C THR A 48 -35.17 -7.49 3.96
N SER A 49 -34.43 -6.41 3.79
CA SER A 49 -34.69 -5.44 2.72
C SER A 49 -33.76 -5.72 1.55
N GLY A 50 -34.32 -6.37 0.52
CA GLY A 50 -33.75 -6.73 -0.78
C GLY A 50 -32.42 -6.11 -1.18
N GLY A 51 -31.37 -6.92 -1.15
CA GLY A 51 -30.28 -6.88 -2.14
C GLY A 51 -29.61 -5.55 -2.44
N ASP A 52 -29.25 -4.76 -1.44
CA ASP A 52 -28.36 -3.64 -1.73
C ASP A 52 -26.93 -4.15 -1.92
N GLN A 53 -26.59 -4.43 -3.17
CA GLN A 53 -25.25 -4.87 -3.59
C GLN A 53 -24.20 -3.74 -3.46
N SER A 54 -24.60 -2.53 -3.05
CA SER A 54 -23.69 -1.39 -2.89
C SER A 54 -22.59 -1.63 -1.84
N PHE A 55 -22.85 -2.50 -0.87
CA PHE A 55 -21.86 -2.89 0.13
C PHE A 55 -20.63 -3.56 -0.47
N ASN A 56 -20.79 -4.36 -1.53
CA ASN A 56 -19.70 -5.12 -2.12
C ASN A 56 -18.63 -4.24 -2.75
N THR A 57 -18.95 -3.00 -3.04
CA THR A 57 -17.98 -2.02 -3.55
C THR A 57 -16.87 -1.76 -2.54
N PHE A 58 -17.21 -1.55 -1.27
CA PHE A 58 -16.27 -1.15 -0.21
C PHE A 58 -15.93 -2.27 0.76
N PHE A 59 -16.80 -3.26 0.90
CA PHE A 59 -16.64 -4.33 1.85
C PHE A 59 -16.61 -5.69 1.17
N SER A 60 -15.78 -6.59 1.66
CA SER A 60 -15.80 -8.00 1.32
C SER A 60 -16.53 -8.77 2.40
N GLU A 61 -17.31 -9.77 2.02
CA GLU A 61 -17.99 -10.65 2.95
C GLU A 61 -17.16 -11.92 3.17
N THR A 62 -16.95 -12.26 4.44
CA THR A 62 -16.32 -13.53 4.83
C THR A 62 -17.36 -14.64 4.87
N GLY A 63 -16.94 -15.91 4.77
CA GLY A 63 -17.84 -17.05 4.87
C GLY A 63 -18.65 -17.15 6.18
N ALA A 64 -18.27 -16.35 7.20
CA ALA A 64 -18.98 -16.22 8.48
C ALA A 64 -20.01 -15.05 8.48
N GLY A 65 -20.22 -14.38 7.36
CA GLY A 65 -21.15 -13.25 7.26
C GLY A 65 -20.60 -11.94 7.82
N LYS A 66 -19.32 -11.91 8.18
CA LYS A 66 -18.64 -10.69 8.61
C LYS A 66 -18.20 -9.87 7.40
N ARG A 67 -18.41 -8.58 7.43
CA ARG A 67 -17.98 -7.63 6.41
C ARG A 67 -16.67 -6.98 6.81
N VAL A 68 -15.72 -7.02 5.89
CA VAL A 68 -14.36 -6.49 6.10
C VAL A 68 -14.11 -5.40 5.06
N PRO A 69 -13.62 -4.22 5.46
CA PRO A 69 -13.27 -3.14 4.55
C PRO A 69 -12.24 -3.56 3.50
N ARG A 70 -12.43 -3.12 2.26
CA ARG A 70 -11.41 -3.25 1.21
C ARG A 70 -10.38 -2.12 1.37
N ALA A 71 -9.61 -2.18 2.44
CA ALA A 71 -8.65 -1.13 2.79
C ALA A 71 -7.32 -1.72 3.23
N VAL A 72 -6.27 -0.92 3.04
CA VAL A 72 -4.92 -1.21 3.55
C VAL A 72 -4.41 0.05 4.23
N PHE A 73 -3.88 -0.10 5.43
CA PHE A 73 -3.24 0.96 6.21
C PHE A 73 -1.75 0.69 6.28
N VAL A 74 -0.96 1.68 5.93
CA VAL A 74 0.51 1.55 5.86
C VAL A 74 1.16 2.73 6.54
N ASP A 75 2.00 2.45 7.54
CA ASP A 75 2.87 3.46 8.14
C ASP A 75 4.22 2.82 8.52
N LEU A 76 5.28 3.61 8.47
CA LEU A 76 6.60 3.20 8.99
C LEU A 76 6.62 3.27 10.52
N GLU A 77 5.87 4.22 11.10
CA GLU A 77 5.70 4.34 12.54
C GLU A 77 4.53 3.49 13.02
N PRO A 78 4.74 2.57 13.98
CA PRO A 78 3.70 1.66 14.42
C PRO A 78 2.59 2.34 15.24
N THR A 79 2.86 3.46 15.90
CA THR A 79 1.98 4.10 16.90
C THR A 79 0.58 4.36 16.34
N VAL A 80 0.49 4.96 15.15
CA VAL A 80 -0.79 5.38 14.56
C VAL A 80 -1.61 4.17 14.10
N VAL A 81 -0.96 3.15 13.55
CA VAL A 81 -1.64 1.91 13.15
C VAL A 81 -2.04 1.08 14.38
N ASP A 82 -1.27 1.16 15.47
CA ASP A 82 -1.61 0.50 16.73
C ASP A 82 -2.84 1.14 17.39
N GLU A 83 -3.10 2.42 17.20
CA GLU A 83 -4.36 3.05 17.60
C GLU A 83 -5.57 2.40 16.90
N VAL A 84 -5.45 2.06 15.64
CA VAL A 84 -6.50 1.33 14.90
C VAL A 84 -6.65 -0.10 15.44
N ARG A 85 -5.54 -0.77 15.76
CA ARG A 85 -5.54 -2.14 16.32
C ARG A 85 -6.18 -2.23 17.69
N THR A 86 -6.15 -1.16 18.47
CA THR A 86 -6.68 -1.13 19.85
C THR A 86 -7.99 -0.36 19.97
N GLY A 87 -8.41 0.36 18.92
CA GLY A 87 -9.58 1.21 18.90
C GLY A 87 -10.91 0.45 18.92
N THR A 88 -12.01 1.22 18.87
CA THR A 88 -13.38 0.69 18.88
C THR A 88 -13.65 -0.26 17.72
N TYR A 89 -13.09 0.04 16.54
CA TYR A 89 -13.24 -0.73 15.30
C TYR A 89 -12.12 -1.75 15.08
N ARG A 90 -11.39 -2.14 16.13
CA ARG A 90 -10.26 -3.09 16.02
C ARG A 90 -10.62 -4.43 15.39
N GLN A 91 -11.86 -4.86 15.55
CA GLN A 91 -12.35 -6.12 15.00
C GLN A 91 -12.81 -6.01 13.54
N LEU A 92 -13.03 -4.79 13.04
CA LEU A 92 -13.51 -4.56 11.68
C LEU A 92 -12.45 -4.96 10.63
N PHE A 93 -11.20 -4.61 10.89
CA PHE A 93 -10.10 -4.83 9.95
C PHE A 93 -9.44 -6.19 10.14
N HIS A 94 -9.02 -6.80 9.03
CA HIS A 94 -8.17 -7.97 9.10
C HIS A 94 -6.75 -7.55 9.54
N PRO A 95 -6.08 -8.31 10.43
CA PRO A 95 -4.72 -7.95 10.89
C PRO A 95 -3.71 -7.71 9.78
N GLU A 96 -3.83 -8.39 8.64
CA GLU A 96 -2.96 -8.23 7.48
C GLU A 96 -3.16 -6.92 6.71
N GLN A 97 -4.27 -6.23 6.93
CA GLN A 97 -4.54 -4.91 6.34
C GLN A 97 -3.79 -3.78 7.05
N LEU A 98 -3.30 -4.04 8.25
CA LEU A 98 -2.64 -3.08 9.12
C LEU A 98 -1.12 -3.32 9.06
N ILE A 99 -0.45 -2.61 8.18
CA ILE A 99 0.97 -2.80 7.87
C ILE A 99 1.79 -1.72 8.56
N THR A 100 2.72 -2.15 9.40
CA THR A 100 3.67 -1.26 10.07
C THR A 100 5.10 -1.62 9.71
N GLY A 101 5.94 -0.61 9.53
CA GLY A 101 7.38 -0.80 9.46
C GLY A 101 7.96 -1.20 10.81
N LYS A 102 9.19 -1.72 10.79
CA LYS A 102 9.95 -2.04 12.00
C LYS A 102 10.89 -0.92 12.42
N GLU A 103 10.98 0.14 11.62
CA GLU A 103 11.90 1.23 11.85
C GLU A 103 11.21 2.38 12.57
N ASP A 104 11.82 2.78 13.68
CA ASP A 104 11.54 4.02 14.39
C ASP A 104 12.13 5.17 13.57
N ALA A 105 11.35 5.79 12.70
CA ALA A 105 11.79 6.88 11.83
C ALA A 105 12.37 8.07 12.64
N ALA A 106 11.92 8.28 13.88
CA ALA A 106 12.40 9.31 14.77
C ALA A 106 13.85 9.09 15.21
N ASN A 107 14.31 7.84 15.36
CA ASN A 107 15.68 7.53 15.77
C ASN A 107 16.68 7.53 14.61
N ASN A 108 16.23 7.35 13.39
CA ASN A 108 17.11 7.31 12.21
C ASN A 108 17.59 8.68 11.76
N TYR A 109 16.81 9.74 11.92
CA TYR A 109 17.22 11.07 11.47
C TYR A 109 18.51 11.59 12.16
N ALA A 110 18.74 11.22 13.39
CA ALA A 110 19.96 11.59 14.12
C ALA A 110 21.16 10.66 13.81
N ARG A 111 20.90 9.38 13.43
CA ARG A 111 21.92 8.41 13.07
C ARG A 111 22.31 8.48 11.59
N GLU A 112 21.39 8.81 10.70
CA GLU A 112 21.61 8.92 9.25
C GLU A 112 22.52 10.09 8.84
N LYS A 113 22.81 11.03 9.74
CA LYS A 113 23.80 12.08 9.46
C LYS A 113 25.22 11.55 9.28
N ALA A 114 25.48 10.29 9.61
CA ALA A 114 26.84 9.75 9.61
C ALA A 114 27.18 8.92 8.36
N TYR A 115 26.22 8.29 7.66
CA TYR A 115 26.52 7.42 6.52
C TYR A 115 25.40 7.46 5.48
N HIS A 116 25.45 8.44 4.57
CA HIS A 116 24.77 8.31 3.29
C HIS A 116 25.64 7.47 2.36
N GLU A 117 25.53 6.16 2.44
CA GLU A 117 25.94 5.30 1.33
C GLU A 117 25.04 5.62 0.15
N GLN A 118 25.65 6.08 -0.95
CA GLN A 118 24.94 6.24 -2.21
C GLN A 118 24.64 4.86 -2.76
N LEU A 119 23.45 4.35 -2.48
CA LEU A 119 22.98 3.09 -3.04
C LEU A 119 22.88 3.22 -4.56
N SER A 120 23.43 2.26 -5.26
CA SER A 120 23.33 2.20 -6.72
C SER A 120 21.90 1.89 -7.15
N VAL A 121 21.51 2.32 -8.37
CA VAL A 121 20.20 2.00 -8.95
C VAL A 121 19.93 0.50 -8.95
N MET A 122 20.95 -0.30 -9.17
CA MET A 122 20.85 -1.77 -9.16
C MET A 122 20.52 -2.31 -7.77
N GLU A 123 21.17 -1.82 -6.72
CA GLU A 123 20.91 -2.24 -5.33
C GLU A 123 19.50 -1.87 -4.89
N ILE A 124 19.06 -0.64 -5.14
CA ILE A 124 17.70 -0.19 -4.82
C ILE A 124 16.66 -1.03 -5.57
N THR A 125 16.89 -1.28 -6.85
CA THR A 125 15.97 -2.08 -7.66
C THR A 125 15.91 -3.52 -7.17
N ASN A 126 17.03 -4.12 -6.80
CA ASN A 126 17.07 -5.47 -6.23
C ASN A 126 16.33 -5.54 -4.87
N ALA A 127 16.53 -4.54 -4.03
CA ALA A 127 15.88 -4.47 -2.72
C ALA A 127 14.33 -4.44 -2.83
N CYS A 128 13.78 -3.85 -3.89
CA CYS A 128 12.33 -3.86 -4.12
C CYS A 128 11.73 -5.25 -4.32
N PHE A 129 12.53 -6.22 -4.78
CA PHE A 129 12.09 -7.60 -4.99
C PHE A 129 12.41 -8.53 -3.82
N GLU A 130 13.02 -8.03 -2.77
CA GLU A 130 13.26 -8.79 -1.55
C GLU A 130 11.98 -8.88 -0.71
N PRO A 131 11.55 -10.09 -0.30
CA PRO A 131 10.31 -10.28 0.46
C PRO A 131 10.24 -9.43 1.74
N ALA A 132 11.39 -9.20 2.40
CA ALA A 132 11.47 -8.41 3.62
C ALA A 132 11.10 -6.93 3.42
N ASN A 133 11.25 -6.41 2.20
CA ASN A 133 10.99 -5.02 1.85
C ASN A 133 9.62 -4.83 1.18
N GLN A 134 8.85 -5.90 1.02
CA GLN A 134 7.54 -5.83 0.38
C GLN A 134 6.45 -5.56 1.42
N MET A 135 5.48 -4.73 1.05
CA MET A 135 4.32 -4.41 1.88
C MET A 135 3.25 -5.51 1.84
N VAL A 136 3.33 -6.41 0.87
CA VAL A 136 2.40 -7.54 0.73
C VAL A 136 2.94 -8.73 1.51
N LYS A 137 2.09 -9.33 2.34
CA LYS A 137 2.42 -10.55 3.10
C LYS A 137 2.18 -11.80 2.25
N CYS A 138 2.86 -11.90 1.11
CA CYS A 138 2.93 -13.12 0.33
C CYS A 138 4.38 -13.39 -0.06
N ASP A 139 4.72 -14.64 -0.32
CA ASP A 139 6.05 -14.99 -0.83
C ASP A 139 6.03 -15.00 -2.36
N PRO A 140 6.59 -13.97 -3.03
CA PRO A 140 6.58 -13.89 -4.49
C PRO A 140 7.45 -14.96 -5.16
N ARG A 141 8.28 -15.68 -4.41
CA ARG A 141 9.11 -16.78 -4.93
C ARG A 141 8.30 -18.00 -5.32
N HIS A 142 7.09 -18.13 -4.75
CA HIS A 142 6.14 -19.21 -5.07
C HIS A 142 5.13 -18.82 -6.15
N GLY A 143 5.27 -17.65 -6.75
CA GLY A 143 4.38 -17.12 -7.79
C GLY A 143 5.13 -16.64 -9.02
N LYS A 144 4.37 -16.11 -9.99
CA LYS A 144 4.92 -15.48 -11.19
C LYS A 144 4.35 -14.07 -11.34
N TYR A 145 5.21 -13.13 -11.71
CA TYR A 145 4.80 -11.75 -11.98
C TYR A 145 4.15 -11.66 -13.37
N MET A 146 2.98 -11.04 -13.44
CA MET A 146 2.31 -10.74 -14.71
C MET A 146 2.77 -9.41 -15.29
N ALA A 147 2.98 -8.40 -14.44
CA ALA A 147 3.45 -7.07 -14.82
C ALA A 147 4.18 -6.40 -13.67
N CYS A 148 5.15 -5.54 -13.99
CA CYS A 148 5.85 -4.71 -13.02
C CYS A 148 5.85 -3.25 -13.49
N CYS A 149 5.54 -2.33 -12.57
CA CYS A 149 5.70 -0.91 -12.75
C CYS A 149 6.75 -0.40 -11.77
N MET A 150 7.84 0.16 -12.29
CA MET A 150 8.94 0.71 -11.49
C MET A 150 8.91 2.23 -11.57
N LEU A 151 8.76 2.87 -10.43
CA LEU A 151 8.74 4.33 -10.30
C LEU A 151 10.04 4.79 -9.63
N TYR A 152 10.85 5.54 -10.36
CA TYR A 152 12.09 6.11 -9.85
C TYR A 152 11.95 7.60 -9.63
N ARG A 153 12.48 8.08 -8.52
CA ARG A 153 12.57 9.50 -8.20
C ARG A 153 14.01 9.86 -7.85
N GLY A 154 14.52 10.95 -8.43
CA GLY A 154 15.88 11.44 -8.20
C GLY A 154 16.75 11.36 -9.44
N ASP A 155 18.08 11.45 -9.24
CA ASP A 155 19.06 11.42 -10.33
C ASP A 155 19.35 9.99 -10.75
N VAL A 156 18.49 9.47 -11.63
CA VAL A 156 18.55 8.09 -12.12
C VAL A 156 18.74 8.10 -13.64
N VAL A 157 19.75 7.42 -14.12
CA VAL A 157 20.04 7.30 -15.56
C VAL A 157 19.30 6.10 -16.13
N ALA A 158 18.66 6.28 -17.30
CA ALA A 158 17.91 5.21 -17.95
C ALA A 158 18.77 3.96 -18.28
N LYS A 159 20.06 4.16 -18.54
CA LYS A 159 21.02 3.07 -18.80
C LYS A 159 21.14 2.14 -17.57
N ASP A 160 21.26 2.73 -16.38
CA ASP A 160 21.43 1.97 -15.13
C ASP A 160 20.15 1.22 -14.76
N VAL A 161 18.98 1.83 -15.01
CA VAL A 161 17.68 1.18 -14.84
C VAL A 161 17.55 -0.04 -15.77
N ASN A 162 17.90 0.11 -17.04
CA ASN A 162 17.83 -0.99 -18.01
C ASN A 162 18.79 -2.14 -17.64
N ALA A 163 19.98 -1.81 -17.13
CA ALA A 163 20.94 -2.78 -16.64
C ALA A 163 20.40 -3.53 -15.40
N ALA A 164 19.79 -2.81 -14.46
CA ALA A 164 19.17 -3.39 -13.27
C ALA A 164 18.02 -4.34 -13.64
N ILE A 165 17.15 -3.94 -14.57
CA ILE A 165 16.06 -4.78 -15.05
C ILE A 165 16.56 -6.02 -15.76
N GLY A 166 17.62 -5.90 -16.57
CA GLY A 166 18.28 -7.05 -17.19
C GLY A 166 18.79 -8.06 -16.16
N SER A 167 19.38 -7.56 -15.06
CA SER A 167 19.82 -8.40 -13.95
C SER A 167 18.65 -9.12 -13.27
N ILE A 168 17.51 -8.42 -13.01
CA ILE A 168 16.32 -9.01 -12.40
C ILE A 168 15.71 -10.12 -13.27
N LYS A 169 15.61 -9.89 -14.59
CA LYS A 169 15.07 -10.88 -15.52
C LYS A 169 15.89 -12.18 -15.57
N ASN A 170 17.17 -12.10 -15.27
CA ASN A 170 18.08 -13.25 -15.23
C ASN A 170 18.07 -13.98 -13.89
N LYS A 171 17.43 -13.43 -12.85
CA LYS A 171 17.34 -14.10 -11.55
C LYS A 171 16.32 -15.22 -11.58
N LYS A 172 16.73 -16.43 -11.21
CA LYS A 172 15.86 -17.61 -11.12
C LYS A 172 14.78 -17.51 -10.04
N THR A 173 15.00 -16.66 -9.04
CA THR A 173 14.08 -16.43 -7.92
C THR A 173 12.90 -15.53 -8.29
N ILE A 174 12.99 -14.79 -9.40
CA ILE A 174 11.95 -13.88 -9.85
C ILE A 174 11.44 -14.42 -11.19
N GLN A 175 10.25 -15.00 -11.17
CA GLN A 175 9.66 -15.59 -12.36
C GLN A 175 8.57 -14.70 -12.92
N PHE A 176 8.53 -14.59 -14.24
CA PHE A 176 7.47 -13.90 -14.98
C PHE A 176 6.63 -14.90 -15.74
N VAL A 177 5.37 -14.53 -16.02
CA VAL A 177 4.51 -15.34 -16.87
C VAL A 177 5.02 -15.32 -18.32
N ASP A 178 4.90 -16.43 -19.00
CA ASP A 178 5.35 -16.65 -20.38
C ASP A 178 4.31 -16.22 -21.43
N TRP A 179 3.05 -16.12 -21.04
CA TRP A 179 1.92 -15.76 -21.92
C TRP A 179 1.68 -14.24 -22.04
N CYS A 180 2.35 -13.42 -21.24
CA CYS A 180 2.24 -11.95 -21.29
C CYS A 180 3.61 -11.35 -21.62
N PRO A 181 3.72 -10.38 -22.56
CA PRO A 181 4.98 -9.70 -22.78
C PRO A 181 5.40 -9.02 -21.47
N THR A 182 6.48 -9.49 -20.88
CA THR A 182 7.06 -9.01 -19.63
C THR A 182 7.65 -7.63 -19.80
N GLY A 183 6.78 -6.64 -20.01
CA GLY A 183 7.16 -5.25 -20.05
C GLY A 183 7.28 -4.71 -18.64
N PHE A 184 8.48 -4.30 -18.26
CA PHE A 184 8.62 -3.37 -17.16
C PHE A 184 8.18 -2.01 -17.65
N LYS A 185 7.13 -1.45 -17.03
CA LYS A 185 6.78 -0.04 -17.23
C LYS A 185 7.66 0.78 -16.29
N ILE A 186 8.51 1.62 -16.86
CA ILE A 186 9.41 2.49 -16.13
C ILE A 186 8.89 3.91 -16.25
N THR A 187 8.70 4.57 -15.13
CA THR A 187 8.38 5.99 -15.08
C THR A 187 9.44 6.68 -14.25
N LYS A 188 10.14 7.63 -14.83
CA LYS A 188 11.05 8.54 -14.14
C LYS A 188 10.33 9.85 -13.91
N ARG A 189 10.18 10.25 -12.66
CA ARG A 189 9.76 11.60 -12.33
C ARG A 189 11.00 12.50 -12.29
N TRP A 190 11.12 13.41 -13.24
CA TRP A 190 12.07 14.51 -13.15
C TRP A 190 11.61 15.40 -11.98
N GLU A 191 12.44 15.55 -10.97
CA GLU A 191 12.36 16.75 -10.19
C GLU A 191 12.77 17.87 -11.15
N SER A 192 11.79 18.70 -11.56
CA SER A 192 12.13 19.97 -12.20
C SER A 192 13.17 20.62 -11.31
N THR A 193 14.29 20.97 -11.88
CA THR A 193 15.40 21.68 -11.25
C THR A 193 14.89 23.01 -10.70
N LEU A 194 14.18 22.97 -9.58
CA LEU A 194 14.07 24.12 -8.72
C LEU A 194 15.46 24.38 -8.17
N PRO A 195 15.99 25.61 -8.29
CA PRO A 195 17.30 25.96 -7.77
C PRO A 195 17.39 25.46 -6.32
N LYS A 196 18.51 24.85 -5.93
CA LYS A 196 18.75 24.24 -4.61
C LYS A 196 18.37 25.15 -3.43
N GLU A 197 18.32 26.44 -3.63
CA GLU A 197 17.86 27.43 -2.64
C GLU A 197 16.34 27.41 -2.40
N LYS A 198 15.49 27.09 -3.39
CA LYS A 198 14.04 26.99 -3.20
C LYS A 198 13.63 25.70 -2.48
N VAL A 199 14.36 24.62 -2.69
CA VAL A 199 14.12 23.35 -1.97
C VAL A 199 14.39 23.50 -0.47
N LYS A 200 15.35 24.31 -0.07
CA LYS A 200 15.59 24.63 1.36
C LYS A 200 14.44 25.42 2.00
N ARG A 201 13.79 26.31 1.24
CA ARG A 201 12.67 27.12 1.74
C ARG A 201 11.36 26.33 1.84
N GLU A 202 11.13 25.36 0.96
CA GLU A 202 9.92 24.52 1.04
C GLU A 202 10.03 23.44 2.10
N LYS A 203 11.23 22.86 2.33
CA LYS A 203 11.46 21.94 3.45
C LYS A 203 11.23 22.57 4.83
N ASN A 204 11.34 23.90 4.93
CA ASN A 204 11.06 24.63 6.17
C ASN A 204 9.57 25.02 6.33
N LYS A 205 8.73 24.84 5.30
CA LYS A 205 7.28 25.13 5.38
C LYS A 205 6.45 23.92 5.79
N PHE A 206 7.01 22.71 5.77
CA PHE A 206 6.36 21.49 6.24
C PHE A 206 7.06 20.96 7.50
N LYS A 207 7.13 21.80 8.53
CA LYS A 207 7.29 21.37 9.92
C LYS A 207 5.91 21.42 10.55
N PHE A 208 5.28 20.28 10.61
CA PHE A 208 4.26 19.94 11.59
C PHE A 208 4.78 18.75 12.38
#